data_b1e1aefec54ff73b26e488802dcf3033
#
_entry.id   b1e1aefec54ff73b26e488802dcf3033
#
_cell.length_a   1.000
_cell.length_b   1.000
_cell.length_c   1.000
_cell.angle_alpha   90.00
_cell.angle_beta   90.00
_cell.angle_gamma   90.00
#
_symmetry.space_group_name_H-M   'P 1'
#
loop_
_entity.id
_entity.type
_entity.pdbx_description
1 polymer ?
#
loop_
_entity_poly.entity_id
_entity_poly.type
_entity_poly.pdbx_seq_one_letter_code
_entity_poly.pdbx_strand_id
1 'polypeptide(L)' 'MGKPRKMLECGAVVPGCKFVAHAESEYELTVIAAEHARSVRGVDHLSEELRAKIRSVIKDA' A
#
# COMPACT_ATOMS: atom_id res chain seq x y z
N MET A 1 -8.49 21.90 -8.92
CA MET A 1 -7.37 21.48 -9.00
C MET A 1 -6.91 20.66 -7.93
N GLY A 2 -6.89 19.52 -7.89
CA GLY A 2 -6.43 18.66 -6.90
C GLY A 2 -4.98 18.29 -7.12
N LYS A 3 -4.32 17.93 -6.07
CA LYS A 3 -3.01 17.36 -6.22
C LYS A 3 -3.16 15.94 -6.74
N PRO A 4 -2.16 15.44 -7.44
CA PRO A 4 -2.18 14.04 -7.88
C PRO A 4 -2.32 13.16 -6.65
N ARG A 5 -3.17 12.17 -6.77
CA ARG A 5 -3.36 11.20 -5.71
C ARG A 5 -3.00 9.83 -6.22
N LYS A 6 -2.54 9.01 -5.31
CA LYS A 6 -2.22 7.64 -5.63
C LYS A 6 -3.04 6.73 -4.73
N MET A 7 -3.33 5.55 -5.20
CA MET A 7 -4.09 4.60 -4.42
C MET A 7 -3.41 3.24 -4.46
N LEU A 8 -3.63 2.48 -3.41
CA LEU A 8 -3.10 1.15 -3.30
C LEU A 8 -4.21 0.21 -2.86
N GLU A 9 -4.48 -0.80 -3.66
CA GLU A 9 -5.44 -1.81 -3.27
C GLU A 9 -4.69 -2.95 -2.64
N CYS A 10 -4.87 -3.16 -1.37
CA CYS A 10 -4.16 -4.21 -0.65
C CYS A 10 -4.49 -5.59 -1.21
N GLY A 11 -5.68 -5.74 -1.77
CA GLY A 11 -6.07 -7.01 -2.37
C GLY A 11 -5.22 -7.42 -3.56
N ALA A 12 -4.53 -6.47 -4.19
CA ALA A 12 -3.62 -6.79 -5.28
C ALA A 12 -2.31 -7.37 -4.76
N VAL A 13 -2.00 -7.13 -3.50
CA VAL A 13 -0.79 -7.64 -2.87
C VAL A 13 -1.11 -8.87 -2.04
N VAL A 14 -2.19 -8.80 -1.29
CA VAL A 14 -2.61 -9.88 -0.40
C VAL A 14 -4.02 -10.29 -0.82
N PRO A 15 -4.18 -11.46 -1.42
CA PRO A 15 -5.49 -11.92 -1.85
C PRO A 15 -6.49 -11.95 -0.70
N GLY A 16 -7.68 -11.47 -0.96
CA GLY A 16 -8.74 -11.45 0.05
C GLY A 16 -8.79 -10.22 0.91
N CYS A 17 -7.78 -9.36 0.83
CA CYS A 17 -7.78 -8.13 1.60
C CYS A 17 -8.58 -7.06 0.86
N LYS A 18 -9.49 -6.40 1.55
CA LYS A 18 -10.33 -5.38 0.93
C LYS A 18 -9.90 -3.97 1.25
N PHE A 19 -8.79 -3.82 1.92
CA PHE A 19 -8.30 -2.51 2.30
C PHE A 19 -7.80 -1.72 1.09
N VAL A 20 -8.17 -0.46 1.02
CA VAL A 20 -7.70 0.45 -0.02
C VAL A 20 -7.16 1.68 0.64
N ALA A 21 -5.97 2.09 0.26
CA ALA A 21 -5.33 3.28 0.81
C ALA A 21 -5.20 4.35 -0.25
N HIS A 22 -5.32 5.60 0.17
CA HIS A 22 -5.11 6.74 -0.71
C HIS A 22 -4.10 7.68 -0.06
N ALA A 23 -3.21 8.23 -0.84
CA ALA A 23 -2.24 9.21 -0.37
C ALA A 23 -1.73 10.01 -1.54
N GLU A 24 -0.96 11.04 -1.26
CA GLU A 24 -0.44 11.90 -2.31
C GLU A 24 0.88 11.41 -2.87
N SER A 25 1.55 10.49 -2.21
CA SER A 25 2.84 9.98 -2.68
C SER A 25 2.96 8.50 -2.45
N GLU A 26 3.86 7.86 -3.19
CA GLU A 26 4.14 6.45 -3.01
C GLU A 26 4.71 6.17 -1.63
N TYR A 27 5.52 7.09 -1.13
CA TYR A 27 6.12 6.92 0.19
C TYR A 27 5.03 6.80 1.26
N GLU A 28 4.06 7.70 1.21
CA GLU A 28 2.97 7.66 2.17
C GLU A 28 2.16 6.38 2.06
N LEU A 29 1.90 5.94 0.83
CA LEU A 29 1.18 4.69 0.62
C LEU A 29 1.96 3.51 1.20
N THR A 30 3.28 3.52 1.03
CA THR A 30 4.11 2.45 1.58
C THR A 30 4.02 2.43 3.11
N VAL A 31 4.03 3.60 3.72
CA VAL A 31 3.89 3.70 5.17
C VAL A 31 2.54 3.16 5.63
N ILE A 32 1.48 3.56 4.95
CA ILE A 32 0.13 3.09 5.28
C ILE A 32 0.05 1.58 5.13
N ALA A 33 0.60 1.05 4.05
CA ALA A 33 0.59 -0.37 3.81
C ALA A 33 1.38 -1.13 4.88
N ALA A 34 2.50 -0.57 5.31
CA ALA A 34 3.30 -1.18 6.36
C ALA A 34 2.54 -1.24 7.66
N GLU A 35 1.86 -0.16 8.01
CA GLU A 35 1.06 -0.13 9.22
C GLU A 35 -0.11 -1.10 9.15
N HIS A 36 -0.72 -1.20 7.98
CA HIS A 36 -1.81 -2.13 7.77
C HIS A 36 -1.34 -3.58 7.93
N ALA A 37 -0.22 -3.91 7.33
CA ALA A 37 0.33 -5.26 7.43
C ALA A 37 0.69 -5.61 8.87
N ARG A 38 1.24 -4.63 9.58
CA ARG A 38 1.61 -4.82 10.96
C ARG A 38 0.39 -5.05 11.84
N SER A 39 -0.66 -4.28 11.60
CA SER A 39 -1.87 -4.35 12.39
C SER A 39 -2.69 -5.61 12.11
N VAL A 40 -2.77 -6.01 10.85
CA VAL A 40 -3.64 -7.11 10.44
C VAL A 40 -2.90 -8.44 10.42
N ARG A 41 -1.64 -8.42 10.01
CA ARG A 41 -0.90 -9.66 9.82
C ARG A 41 0.27 -9.83 10.76
N GLY A 42 0.54 -8.85 11.60
CA GLY A 42 1.65 -8.96 12.54
C GLY A 42 3.03 -8.89 11.91
N VAL A 43 3.13 -8.30 10.72
CA VAL A 43 4.41 -8.17 10.03
C VAL A 43 5.13 -6.96 10.59
N ASP A 44 6.31 -7.16 11.16
CA ASP A 44 7.05 -6.08 11.78
C ASP A 44 7.66 -5.12 10.77
N HIS A 45 8.05 -5.62 9.63
CA HIS A 45 8.58 -4.78 8.57
C HIS A 45 8.34 -5.45 7.23
N LEU A 46 8.36 -4.66 6.18
CA LEU A 46 8.14 -5.18 4.85
C LEU A 46 9.45 -5.65 4.24
N SER A 47 9.42 -6.80 3.58
CA SER A 47 10.56 -7.28 2.84
C SER A 47 10.70 -6.47 1.57
N GLU A 48 11.85 -6.53 0.94
CA GLU A 48 12.05 -5.81 -0.31
C GLU A 48 11.14 -6.31 -1.40
N GLU A 49 10.88 -7.60 -1.43
CA GLU A 49 9.97 -8.17 -2.41
C GLU A 49 8.57 -7.62 -2.24
N LEU A 50 8.12 -7.52 -1.00
CA LEU A 50 6.79 -7.02 -0.72
C LEU A 50 6.70 -5.53 -1.04
N ARG A 51 7.74 -4.78 -0.74
CA ARG A 51 7.77 -3.37 -1.09
C ARG A 51 7.71 -3.15 -2.59
N ALA A 52 8.46 -3.95 -3.34
CA ALA A 52 8.44 -3.87 -4.79
C ALA A 52 7.06 -4.19 -5.33
N LYS A 53 6.41 -5.18 -4.74
CA LYS A 53 5.07 -5.56 -5.16
C LYS A 53 4.08 -4.43 -4.88
N ILE A 54 4.19 -3.81 -3.72
CA ILE A 54 3.34 -2.69 -3.36
C ILE A 54 3.51 -1.55 -4.37
N ARG A 55 4.75 -1.23 -4.71
CA ARG A 55 4.99 -0.17 -5.67
C ARG A 55 4.41 -0.48 -7.03
N SER A 56 4.47 -1.73 -7.43
CA SER A 56 4.00 -2.11 -8.77
C SER A 56 2.49 -2.02 -8.90
N VAL A 57 1.75 -2.03 -7.80
CA VAL A 57 0.30 -1.97 -7.84
C VAL A 57 -0.27 -0.61 -7.46
N ILE A 58 0.59 0.35 -7.15
CA ILE A 58 0.15 1.71 -6.87
C ILE A 58 -0.32 2.35 -8.16
N LYS A 59 -1.49 2.96 -8.11
CA LYS A 59 -2.09 3.59 -9.28
C LYS A 59 -2.37 5.06 -9.02
N ASP A 60 -2.49 5.80 -10.08
CA ASP A 60 -2.95 7.18 -9.96
C ASP A 60 -4.46 7.11 -9.77
N ALA A 61 -4.92 7.81 -8.78
CA ALA A 61 -6.35 7.81 -8.46
C ALA A 61 -7.05 9.02 -9.04
#